data_2ea13725f76cae04f175a3dc83a9923c
#
_entry.id   2ea13725f76cae04f175a3dc83a9923c
#
_cell.length_a   1.000
_cell.length_b   1.000
_cell.length_c   1.000
_cell.angle_alpha   90.00
_cell.angle_beta   90.00
_cell.angle_gamma   90.00
#
_symmetry.space_group_name_H-M   'P 1'
#
loop_
_entity.id
_entity.type
_entity.pdbx_description
1 polymer ?
#
loop_
_entity_poly.entity_id
_entity_poly.type
_entity_poly.pdbx_seq_one_letter_code
_entity_poly.pdbx_strand_id
1 'polypeptide(L)'
;MTDFTKDYKAVAEQFALEGEVTDIRPYGEGHINVTMLVTTDKKRYIMQKINTRVFPDTDALMRNICYVTEFLRKQGVETLNVIATKDGKNYLKGENCYRVYDFIENTITYQTVTDKEVFKNSGKAFGEFQNYLAAFDASLLTETIARFHDTPKRFADFKAALEADVK
;
A
#
# COMPACT_ATOMS: atom_id res chain seq x y z
N MET A 1 -0.45 -29.31 4.29
CA MET A 1 -0.26 -27.85 4.43
C MET A 1 0.70 -27.43 3.34
N THR A 2 0.21 -26.75 2.31
CA THR A 2 1.07 -26.18 1.26
C THR A 2 1.95 -25.12 1.94
N ASP A 3 3.26 -25.25 1.76
CA ASP A 3 4.24 -24.35 2.41
C ASP A 3 4.21 -22.99 1.68
N PHE A 4 3.24 -22.15 2.04
CA PHE A 4 3.06 -20.81 1.48
C PHE A 4 4.33 -19.92 1.62
N THR A 5 5.21 -20.23 2.56
CA THR A 5 6.43 -19.46 2.80
C THR A 5 7.44 -19.62 1.66
N LYS A 6 7.53 -20.77 1.01
CA LYS A 6 8.44 -20.99 -0.12
C LYS A 6 8.08 -20.14 -1.33
N ASP A 7 6.78 -20.03 -1.64
CA ASP A 7 6.30 -19.24 -2.77
C ASP A 7 6.59 -17.73 -2.54
N TYR A 8 6.38 -17.23 -1.34
CA TYR A 8 6.69 -15.84 -1.01
C TYR A 8 8.18 -15.54 -0.96
N LYS A 9 9.03 -16.48 -0.58
CA LYS A 9 10.48 -16.32 -0.61
C LYS A 9 10.97 -16.16 -2.05
N ALA A 10 10.52 -17.01 -2.96
CA ALA A 10 10.87 -16.92 -4.37
C ALA A 10 10.41 -15.60 -4.99
N VAL A 11 9.26 -15.05 -4.56
CA VAL A 11 8.78 -13.71 -4.97
C VAL A 11 9.67 -12.62 -4.38
N ALA A 12 9.97 -12.65 -3.08
CA ALA A 12 10.81 -11.65 -2.42
C ALA A 12 12.21 -11.56 -3.05
N GLU A 13 12.77 -12.69 -3.43
CA GLU A 13 14.08 -12.80 -4.08
C GLU A 13 14.13 -12.18 -5.51
N GLN A 14 12.98 -11.82 -6.10
CA GLN A 14 12.94 -11.06 -7.36
C GLN A 14 13.21 -9.57 -7.15
N PHE A 15 13.15 -9.08 -5.92
CA PHE A 15 13.36 -7.68 -5.58
C PHE A 15 14.83 -7.40 -5.18
N ALA A 16 15.25 -6.14 -5.32
CA ALA A 16 16.59 -5.69 -4.96
C ALA A 16 16.69 -5.45 -3.43
N LEU A 17 16.41 -6.50 -2.64
CA LEU A 17 16.53 -6.46 -1.19
C LEU A 17 18.00 -6.40 -0.77
N GLU A 18 18.27 -5.69 0.32
CA GLU A 18 19.57 -5.74 0.99
C GLU A 18 19.60 -6.96 1.93
N GLY A 19 20.62 -7.80 1.77
CA GLY A 19 20.82 -9.00 2.57
C GLY A 19 20.03 -10.23 2.09
N GLU A 20 20.14 -11.31 2.85
CA GLU A 20 19.47 -12.59 2.57
C GLU A 20 18.15 -12.69 3.35
N VAL A 21 17.10 -13.20 2.71
CA VAL A 21 15.79 -13.39 3.35
C VAL A 21 15.87 -14.48 4.39
N THR A 22 15.64 -14.13 5.66
CA THR A 22 15.69 -15.03 6.83
C THR A 22 14.32 -15.40 7.36
N ASP A 23 13.30 -14.53 7.21
CA ASP A 23 11.92 -14.80 7.66
C ASP A 23 10.90 -14.10 6.77
N ILE A 24 9.75 -14.76 6.59
CA ILE A 24 8.56 -14.16 5.95
C ILE A 24 7.32 -14.60 6.72
N ARG A 25 6.53 -13.63 7.17
CA ARG A 25 5.30 -13.89 7.93
C ARG A 25 4.18 -12.90 7.60
N PRO A 26 2.91 -13.25 7.79
CA PRO A 26 1.79 -12.31 7.68
C PRO A 26 1.98 -11.09 8.58
N TYR A 27 1.54 -9.92 8.10
CA TYR A 27 1.69 -8.67 8.82
C TYR A 27 0.48 -7.75 8.63
N GLY A 28 -0.01 -7.21 9.76
CA GLY A 28 -1.12 -6.26 9.79
C GLY A 28 -2.50 -6.90 9.63
N GLU A 29 -3.53 -6.08 9.80
CA GLU A 29 -4.95 -6.48 9.79
C GLU A 29 -5.69 -6.00 8.53
N GLY A 30 -4.95 -5.60 7.48
CA GLY A 30 -5.53 -5.09 6.23
C GLY A 30 -6.26 -6.18 5.45
N HIS A 31 -7.46 -5.86 4.92
CA HIS A 31 -8.32 -6.83 4.25
C HIS A 31 -8.27 -6.78 2.71
N ILE A 32 -7.62 -5.75 2.13
CA ILE A 32 -7.58 -5.57 0.67
C ILE A 32 -6.42 -6.35 0.05
N ASN A 33 -5.21 -6.10 0.51
CA ASN A 33 -4.00 -6.78 0.02
C ASN A 33 -3.54 -7.84 1.02
N VAL A 34 -2.93 -8.92 0.51
CA VAL A 34 -2.17 -9.83 1.39
C VAL A 34 -0.83 -9.17 1.70
N THR A 35 -0.58 -8.91 2.98
CA THR A 35 0.62 -8.21 3.44
C THR A 35 1.52 -9.15 4.22
N MET A 36 2.81 -9.17 3.88
CA MET A 36 3.84 -9.97 4.51
C MET A 36 4.96 -9.08 5.01
N LEU A 37 5.45 -9.35 6.21
CA LEU A 37 6.72 -8.84 6.70
C LEU A 37 7.83 -9.75 6.18
N VAL A 38 8.77 -9.19 5.44
CA VAL A 38 9.97 -9.87 4.95
C VAL A 38 11.15 -9.36 5.78
N THR A 39 11.85 -10.27 6.43
CA THR A 39 13.05 -9.97 7.22
C THR A 39 14.27 -10.52 6.50
N THR A 40 15.28 -9.68 6.35
CA THR A 40 16.61 -10.11 5.90
C THR A 40 17.59 -10.03 7.08
N ASP A 41 18.81 -10.49 6.87
CA ASP A 41 19.92 -10.31 7.84
C ASP A 41 20.37 -8.85 7.99
N LYS A 42 19.82 -7.91 7.17
CA LYS A 42 20.17 -6.48 7.18
C LYS A 42 19.01 -5.60 7.65
N LYS A 43 17.81 -5.79 7.11
CA LYS A 43 16.66 -4.94 7.41
C LYS A 43 15.32 -5.63 7.12
N ARG A 44 14.23 -4.92 7.37
CA ARG A 44 12.87 -5.42 7.16
C ARG A 44 12.19 -4.70 6.00
N TYR A 45 11.24 -5.40 5.37
CA TYR A 45 10.44 -4.89 4.26
C TYR A 45 8.99 -5.31 4.42
N ILE A 46 8.11 -4.57 3.78
CA ILE A 46 6.72 -4.98 3.58
C ILE A 46 6.56 -5.43 2.13
N MET A 47 6.14 -6.66 1.94
CA MET A 47 5.74 -7.19 0.65
C MET A 47 4.22 -7.34 0.59
N GLN A 48 3.61 -6.84 -0.47
CA GLN A 48 2.17 -6.94 -0.67
C GLN A 48 1.84 -7.62 -1.99
N LYS A 49 1.00 -8.65 -1.91
CA LYS A 49 0.25 -9.15 -3.07
C LYS A 49 -0.91 -8.19 -3.32
N ILE A 50 -0.89 -7.52 -4.46
CA ILE A 50 -1.88 -6.52 -4.83
C ILE A 50 -3.20 -7.22 -5.21
N ASN A 51 -4.31 -6.76 -4.66
CA ASN A 51 -5.63 -7.24 -5.03
C ASN A 51 -6.06 -6.63 -6.38
N THR A 52 -5.85 -7.37 -7.46
CA THR A 52 -6.16 -6.93 -8.82
C THR A 52 -7.66 -6.84 -9.12
N ARG A 53 -8.52 -7.39 -8.26
CA ARG A 53 -9.97 -7.17 -8.35
C ARG A 53 -10.37 -5.78 -7.89
N VAL A 54 -9.65 -5.24 -6.89
CA VAL A 54 -9.86 -3.87 -6.39
C VAL A 54 -9.09 -2.86 -7.25
N PHE A 55 -7.87 -3.21 -7.68
CA PHE A 55 -6.99 -2.39 -8.51
C PHE A 55 -6.70 -3.09 -9.84
N PRO A 56 -7.63 -3.05 -10.80
CA PRO A 56 -7.48 -3.78 -12.07
C PRO A 56 -6.31 -3.25 -12.92
N ASP A 57 -6.03 -1.95 -12.86
CA ASP A 57 -4.87 -1.34 -13.50
C ASP A 57 -3.74 -1.14 -12.48
N THR A 58 -2.93 -2.21 -12.30
CA THR A 58 -1.77 -2.18 -11.40
C THR A 58 -0.65 -1.27 -11.89
N ASP A 59 -0.52 -1.04 -13.20
CA ASP A 59 0.46 -0.11 -13.75
C ASP A 59 0.12 1.33 -13.35
N ALA A 60 -1.15 1.74 -13.49
CA ALA A 60 -1.62 3.04 -13.03
C ALA A 60 -1.47 3.21 -11.52
N LEU A 61 -1.83 2.18 -10.72
CA LEU A 61 -1.68 2.19 -9.27
C LEU A 61 -0.22 2.46 -8.87
N MET A 62 0.71 1.71 -9.44
CA MET A 62 2.12 1.82 -9.07
C MET A 62 2.75 3.12 -9.58
N ARG A 63 2.34 3.61 -10.75
CA ARG A 63 2.73 4.93 -11.25
C ARG A 63 2.28 6.05 -10.30
N ASN A 64 1.03 6.03 -9.84
CA ASN A 64 0.52 7.00 -8.87
C ASN A 64 1.35 7.00 -7.58
N ILE A 65 1.61 5.81 -7.03
CA ILE A 65 2.41 5.67 -5.81
C ILE A 65 3.81 6.25 -6.00
N CYS A 66 4.49 5.91 -7.09
CA CYS A 66 5.83 6.41 -7.37
C CYS A 66 5.84 7.93 -7.52
N TYR A 67 4.92 8.52 -8.28
CA TYR A 67 4.85 9.97 -8.48
C TYR A 67 4.66 10.71 -7.15
N VAL A 68 3.70 10.28 -6.34
CA VAL A 68 3.43 10.92 -5.05
C VAL A 68 4.59 10.75 -4.08
N THR A 69 5.13 9.55 -3.94
CA THR A 69 6.23 9.31 -3.00
C THR A 69 7.54 9.97 -3.41
N GLU A 70 7.84 10.05 -4.70
CA GLU A 70 9.01 10.78 -5.21
C GLU A 70 8.87 12.28 -4.98
N PHE A 71 7.67 12.85 -5.23
CA PHE A 71 7.40 14.25 -4.98
C PHE A 71 7.57 14.60 -3.50
N LEU A 72 7.06 13.79 -2.59
CA LEU A 72 7.20 13.98 -1.15
C LEU A 72 8.66 13.87 -0.69
N ARG A 73 9.40 12.87 -1.17
CA ARG A 73 10.82 12.72 -0.83
C ARG A 73 11.68 13.90 -1.27
N LYS A 74 11.40 14.50 -2.43
CA LYS A 74 12.08 15.73 -2.89
C LYS A 74 11.89 16.92 -1.94
N GLN A 75 10.84 16.90 -1.12
CA GLN A 75 10.57 17.90 -0.09
C GLN A 75 11.11 17.49 1.29
N GLY A 76 11.84 16.37 1.40
CA GLY A 76 12.36 15.85 2.66
C GLY A 76 11.30 15.19 3.55
N VAL A 77 10.12 14.88 3.00
CA VAL A 77 9.04 14.19 3.74
C VAL A 77 9.30 12.68 3.74
N GLU A 78 9.30 12.08 4.92
CA GLU A 78 9.37 10.63 5.05
C GLU A 78 8.10 9.98 4.49
N THR A 79 8.27 9.03 3.59
CA THR A 79 7.18 8.34 2.92
C THR A 79 7.60 6.94 2.47
N LEU A 80 6.69 6.18 1.90
CA LEU A 80 6.98 4.85 1.37
C LEU A 80 8.14 4.91 0.37
N ASN A 81 9.12 4.03 0.53
CA ASN A 81 10.19 3.80 -0.43
C ASN A 81 9.95 2.47 -1.13
N VAL A 82 9.53 2.53 -2.39
CA VAL A 82 9.28 1.34 -3.21
C VAL A 82 10.59 0.71 -3.61
N ILE A 83 10.75 -0.58 -3.34
CA ILE A 83 11.92 -1.37 -3.71
C ILE A 83 11.72 -1.91 -5.12
N ALA A 84 12.66 -1.62 -6.01
CA ALA A 84 12.62 -2.13 -7.37
C ALA A 84 12.85 -3.64 -7.41
N THR A 85 12.33 -4.29 -8.43
CA THR A 85 12.74 -5.64 -8.81
C THR A 85 14.17 -5.64 -9.32
N LYS A 86 14.83 -6.79 -9.38
CA LYS A 86 16.20 -6.94 -9.88
C LYS A 86 16.36 -6.50 -11.35
N ASP A 87 15.27 -6.50 -12.11
CA ASP A 87 15.20 -5.97 -13.49
C ASP A 87 14.76 -4.49 -13.56
N GLY A 88 14.74 -3.79 -12.41
CA GLY A 88 14.52 -2.35 -12.32
C GLY A 88 13.07 -1.87 -12.40
N LYS A 89 12.09 -2.76 -12.24
CA LYS A 89 10.67 -2.39 -12.23
C LYS A 89 10.19 -2.06 -10.82
N ASN A 90 9.17 -1.19 -10.69
CA ASN A 90 8.61 -0.77 -9.40
C ASN A 90 7.71 -1.83 -8.73
N TYR A 91 7.40 -2.91 -9.43
CA TYR A 91 6.64 -4.04 -8.90
C TYR A 91 6.83 -5.26 -9.81
N LEU A 92 6.56 -6.44 -9.26
CA LEU A 92 6.58 -7.70 -10.00
C LEU A 92 5.18 -7.96 -10.59
N LYS A 93 5.11 -8.07 -11.91
CA LYS A 93 3.87 -8.38 -12.66
C LYS A 93 3.90 -9.81 -13.19
N GLY A 94 2.86 -10.58 -12.90
CA GLY A 94 2.70 -11.96 -13.35
C GLY A 94 1.26 -12.40 -13.18
N GLU A 95 1.00 -13.67 -12.94
CA GLU A 95 -0.32 -14.17 -12.54
C GLU A 95 -0.83 -13.44 -11.29
N ASN A 96 0.06 -13.16 -10.36
CA ASN A 96 -0.16 -12.28 -9.23
C ASN A 96 0.78 -11.08 -9.33
N CYS A 97 0.34 -9.93 -8.82
CA CYS A 97 1.13 -8.71 -8.79
C CYS A 97 1.65 -8.46 -7.36
N TYR A 98 2.95 -8.17 -7.23
CA TYR A 98 3.58 -7.92 -5.93
C TYR A 98 4.37 -6.63 -5.96
N ARG A 99 4.33 -5.90 -4.84
CA ARG A 99 5.19 -4.75 -4.57
C ARG A 99 5.90 -4.92 -3.23
N VAL A 100 7.06 -4.31 -3.12
CA VAL A 100 7.83 -4.26 -1.86
C VAL A 100 8.19 -2.83 -1.55
N TYR A 101 8.19 -2.47 -0.27
CA TYR A 101 8.69 -1.21 0.22
C TYR A 101 9.39 -1.39 1.57
N ASP A 102 10.23 -0.43 1.94
CA ASP A 102 10.93 -0.46 3.22
C ASP A 102 9.93 -0.54 4.37
N PHE A 103 10.28 -1.32 5.39
CA PHE A 103 9.55 -1.27 6.65
C PHE A 103 9.92 0.02 7.40
N ILE A 104 8.91 0.78 7.83
CA ILE A 104 9.13 1.99 8.62
C ILE A 104 9.30 1.56 10.08
N GLU A 105 10.52 1.68 10.58
CA GLU A 105 10.87 1.28 11.94
C GLU A 105 10.28 2.22 12.99
N ASN A 106 10.20 1.76 14.24
CA ASN A 106 9.75 2.55 15.39
C ASN A 106 8.34 3.13 15.25
N THR A 107 7.46 2.45 14.51
CA THR A 107 6.05 2.80 14.36
C THR A 107 5.15 1.90 15.20
N ILE A 108 4.01 2.45 15.63
CA ILE A 108 2.97 1.73 16.37
C ILE A 108 1.67 1.85 15.58
N THR A 109 0.97 0.72 15.40
CA THR A 109 -0.34 0.69 14.78
C THR A 109 -1.42 0.53 15.86
N TYR A 110 -2.39 1.42 15.86
CA TYR A 110 -3.56 1.36 16.74
C TYR A 110 -4.75 0.79 15.97
N GLN A 111 -5.34 -0.29 16.45
CA GLN A 111 -6.60 -0.84 15.90
C GLN A 111 -7.81 -0.02 16.34
N THR A 112 -7.75 0.50 17.57
CA THR A 112 -8.78 1.38 18.13
C THR A 112 -8.11 2.57 18.79
N VAL A 113 -8.57 3.77 18.47
CA VAL A 113 -8.03 5.00 19.05
C VAL A 113 -8.84 5.33 20.31
N THR A 114 -8.21 5.20 21.49
CA THR A 114 -8.78 5.57 22.80
C THR A 114 -8.23 6.88 23.33
N ASP A 115 -7.05 7.30 22.85
CA ASP A 115 -6.38 8.53 23.26
C ASP A 115 -6.74 9.69 22.31
N LYS A 116 -7.27 10.78 22.89
CA LYS A 116 -7.66 11.99 22.14
C LYS A 116 -6.49 12.65 21.44
N GLU A 117 -5.29 12.61 22.02
CA GLU A 117 -4.09 13.19 21.39
C GLU A 117 -3.64 12.39 20.18
N VAL A 118 -3.75 11.06 20.20
CA VAL A 118 -3.49 10.21 19.02
C VAL A 118 -4.48 10.56 17.91
N PHE A 119 -5.76 10.72 18.24
CA PHE A 119 -6.78 11.11 17.25
C PHE A 119 -6.51 12.50 16.65
N LYS A 120 -6.20 13.49 17.50
CA LYS A 120 -5.85 14.85 17.07
C LYS A 120 -4.60 14.86 16.17
N ASN A 121 -3.57 14.10 16.54
CA ASN A 121 -2.35 14.00 15.75
C ASN A 121 -2.58 13.31 14.40
N SER A 122 -3.49 12.34 14.33
CA SER A 122 -3.94 11.74 13.08
C SER A 122 -4.53 12.80 12.14
N GLY A 123 -5.47 13.63 12.63
CA GLY A 123 -6.04 14.73 11.84
C GLY A 123 -5.00 15.75 11.39
N LYS A 124 -4.05 16.10 12.27
CA LYS A 124 -2.94 17.00 11.93
C LYS A 124 -2.07 16.40 10.82
N ALA A 125 -1.69 15.13 10.93
CA ALA A 125 -0.87 14.45 9.91
C ALA A 125 -1.56 14.40 8.54
N PHE A 126 -2.88 14.18 8.49
CA PHE A 126 -3.64 14.26 7.23
C PHE A 126 -3.64 15.68 6.64
N GLY A 127 -3.79 16.72 7.47
CA GLY A 127 -3.73 18.11 7.03
C GLY A 127 -2.33 18.49 6.51
N GLU A 128 -1.28 18.06 7.19
CA GLU A 128 0.11 18.26 6.74
C GLU A 128 0.40 17.54 5.42
N PHE A 129 -0.08 16.30 5.27
CA PHE A 129 0.04 15.55 4.02
C PHE A 129 -0.61 16.29 2.84
N GLN A 130 -1.82 16.85 3.03
CA GLN A 130 -2.47 17.67 2.00
C GLN A 130 -1.66 18.92 1.66
N ASN A 131 -1.08 19.59 2.66
CA ASN A 131 -0.23 20.76 2.45
C ASN A 131 1.05 20.40 1.66
N TYR A 132 1.69 19.27 1.97
CA TYR A 132 2.86 18.81 1.21
C TYR A 132 2.51 18.53 -0.25
N LEU A 133 1.28 18.11 -0.54
CA LEU A 133 0.81 17.84 -1.90
C LEU A 133 0.21 19.07 -2.61
N ALA A 134 0.12 20.23 -1.97
CA ALA A 134 -0.56 21.40 -2.55
C ALA A 134 0.03 21.83 -3.90
N ALA A 135 1.34 21.63 -4.12
CA ALA A 135 2.01 21.95 -5.39
C ALA A 135 2.19 20.72 -6.31
N PHE A 136 1.61 19.57 -5.96
CA PHE A 136 1.67 18.37 -6.79
C PHE A 136 0.71 18.51 -7.97
N ASP A 137 1.18 18.18 -9.17
CA ASP A 137 0.32 18.14 -10.36
C ASP A 137 -0.58 16.91 -10.35
N ALA A 138 -1.79 17.05 -9.84
CA ALA A 138 -2.77 15.97 -9.75
C ALA A 138 -3.20 15.41 -11.12
N SER A 139 -2.95 16.13 -12.23
CA SER A 139 -3.26 15.63 -13.58
C SER A 139 -2.41 14.43 -13.99
N LEU A 140 -1.29 14.21 -13.30
CA LEU A 140 -0.42 13.04 -13.48
C LEU A 140 -1.03 11.75 -12.92
N LEU A 141 -2.04 11.87 -12.04
CA LEU A 141 -2.68 10.71 -11.40
C LEU A 141 -3.80 10.14 -12.27
N THR A 142 -3.91 8.83 -12.21
CA THR A 142 -5.00 8.07 -12.82
C THR A 142 -5.96 7.60 -11.74
N GLU A 143 -7.25 7.69 -11.94
CA GLU A 143 -8.25 7.14 -11.03
C GLU A 143 -8.15 5.60 -11.05
N THR A 144 -7.73 4.99 -9.95
CA THR A 144 -7.49 3.53 -9.86
C THR A 144 -8.69 2.73 -9.39
N ILE A 145 -9.67 3.39 -8.76
CA ILE A 145 -10.98 2.83 -8.40
C ILE A 145 -12.04 3.82 -8.88
N ALA A 146 -12.70 3.49 -9.96
CA ALA A 146 -13.67 4.38 -10.59
C ALA A 146 -14.75 4.86 -9.61
N ARG A 147 -14.94 6.18 -9.54
CA ARG A 147 -15.96 6.84 -8.71
C ARG A 147 -15.87 6.45 -7.22
N PHE A 148 -14.67 6.18 -6.68
CA PHE A 148 -14.50 5.72 -5.29
C PHE A 148 -15.00 6.75 -4.27
N HIS A 149 -14.78 8.03 -4.49
CA HIS A 149 -15.19 9.13 -3.63
C HIS A 149 -16.47 9.85 -4.11
N ASP A 150 -17.24 9.24 -5.03
CA ASP A 150 -18.52 9.76 -5.49
C ASP A 150 -19.61 9.45 -4.44
N THR A 151 -19.76 10.35 -3.45
CA THR A 151 -20.71 10.19 -2.35
C THR A 151 -22.17 10.05 -2.81
N PRO A 152 -22.68 10.85 -3.80
CA PRO A 152 -24.01 10.63 -4.34
C PRO A 152 -24.23 9.23 -4.90
N LYS A 153 -23.28 8.71 -5.66
CA LYS A 153 -23.34 7.35 -6.19
C LYS A 153 -23.33 6.32 -5.05
N ARG A 154 -22.42 6.45 -4.08
CA ARG A 154 -22.35 5.53 -2.94
C ARG A 154 -23.64 5.48 -2.15
N PHE A 155 -24.29 6.63 -1.97
CA PHE A 155 -25.58 6.69 -1.30
C PHE A 155 -26.70 6.05 -2.12
N ALA A 156 -26.70 6.20 -3.44
CA ALA A 156 -27.65 5.52 -4.32
C ALA A 156 -27.46 3.99 -4.28
N ASP A 157 -26.21 3.51 -4.36
CA ASP A 157 -25.87 2.09 -4.26
C ASP A 157 -26.31 1.49 -2.90
N PHE A 158 -26.12 2.25 -1.81
CA PHE A 158 -26.57 1.85 -0.47
C PHE A 158 -28.10 1.69 -0.41
N LYS A 159 -28.86 2.64 -0.95
CA LYS A 159 -30.31 2.53 -0.98
C LYS A 159 -30.80 1.32 -1.80
N ALA A 160 -30.21 1.11 -2.97
CA ALA A 160 -30.51 -0.04 -3.80
C ALA A 160 -30.22 -1.38 -3.10
N ALA A 161 -29.10 -1.45 -2.35
CA ALA A 161 -28.77 -2.63 -1.55
C ALA A 161 -29.77 -2.89 -0.42
N LEU A 162 -30.27 -1.84 0.24
CA LEU A 162 -31.34 -1.97 1.25
C LEU A 162 -32.65 -2.46 0.65
N GLU A 163 -33.05 -1.93 -0.52
CA GLU A 163 -34.26 -2.34 -1.22
C GLU A 163 -34.18 -3.79 -1.71
N ALA A 164 -33.00 -4.24 -2.13
CA ALA A 164 -32.78 -5.61 -2.58
C ALA A 164 -32.78 -6.65 -1.45
N ASP A 165 -32.62 -6.22 -0.18
CA ASP A 165 -32.59 -7.09 1.03
C ASP A 165 -31.73 -8.36 0.87
N VAL A 166 -30.59 -8.23 0.21
CA VAL A 166 -29.66 -9.35 -0.03
C VAL A 166 -28.92 -9.64 1.28
N LYS A 167 -29.12 -10.85 1.83
CA LYS A 167 -28.44 -11.35 3.03
C LYS A 167 -27.10 -11.99 2.69
#